data_519a22bdd03aa7abd669d27f1e79b78f
#
_entry.id   519a22bdd03aa7abd669d27f1e79b78f
#
_cell.length_a   1.000
_cell.length_b   1.000
_cell.length_c   1.000
_cell.angle_alpha   90.00
_cell.angle_beta   90.00
_cell.angle_gamma   90.00
#
_symmetry.space_group_name_H-M   'P 1'
#
loop_
_entity.id
_entity.type
_entity.pdbx_description
1 polymer ?
#
loop_
_entity_poly.entity_id
_entity_poly.type
_entity_poly.pdbx_seq_one_letter_code
_entity_poly.pdbx_strand_id
1 'polypeptide(L)'
;MKQFTRAVVSAALCVALSLACTLPAFAAEGEMLEVNEDISVSADYDWTRFANDHLTLNVYNWGLYISDGSDDSVNVVSAFEDLTGIKVNYTTFDSNESLYAKMKSGGASYDVIVPSDYMVGKMIAENMLAELDYDNIPNMANIGENYLGWSYDPDNTYSVPYTWGTTGIIYNTTMVEEPPTSWADLWDVEYAGNVLMFNNSRDAYAIAAKKMGLSLNPSSVEEVDDVMKELQAQKSVVQAYVMDEIFDKMEGGEAAMAPYYAGDALTMIDENPDLAFVSPEEGVNFFVDSMCIPASSKHKEAAEMFINFMCEPDVGYQNCDFIGYSTPITEVWERLDDDLKYSPIAYPSDEVMNKAEVFVTLPDDINAEM
;
A
#
# COMPACT_ATOMS: atom_id res chain seq x y z
N MET A 1 -66.78 16.14 52.05
CA MET A 1 -67.05 17.59 52.12
C MET A 1 -65.88 18.26 51.33
N LYS A 2 -66.11 18.69 50.08
CA LYS A 2 -66.28 20.11 49.67
C LYS A 2 -64.95 20.90 50.06
N GLN A 3 -64.17 21.58 49.23
CA GLN A 3 -64.46 22.42 48.07
C GLN A 3 -63.06 22.77 47.43
N PHE A 4 -62.98 22.78 46.10
CA PHE A 4 -62.74 23.92 45.20
C PHE A 4 -61.85 25.09 45.68
N THR A 5 -60.78 25.42 44.94
CA THR A 5 -60.69 26.67 44.17
C THR A 5 -59.38 26.76 43.34
N ARG A 6 -59.50 26.86 42.03
CA ARG A 6 -59.07 27.79 41.03
C ARG A 6 -57.56 28.21 40.97
N ALA A 7 -56.99 27.77 39.88
CA ALA A 7 -56.14 28.39 38.86
C ALA A 7 -55.60 29.81 39.04
N VAL A 8 -54.29 29.96 38.85
CA VAL A 8 -53.69 31.10 38.18
C VAL A 8 -52.65 30.59 37.18
N VAL A 9 -52.89 30.99 35.93
CA VAL A 9 -51.98 30.74 34.78
C VAL A 9 -50.88 31.77 34.85
N SER A 10 -49.63 31.29 34.85
CA SER A 10 -48.47 32.15 34.51
C SER A 10 -47.71 31.46 33.36
N ALA A 11 -47.85 32.07 32.19
CA ALA A 11 -47.10 31.70 31.02
C ALA A 11 -45.62 32.09 31.18
N ALA A 12 -44.78 31.10 31.35
CA ALA A 12 -43.32 31.27 31.19
C ALA A 12 -42.93 30.80 29.78
N LEU A 13 -42.52 31.75 28.99
CA LEU A 13 -42.01 31.56 27.62
C LEU A 13 -40.64 30.89 27.72
N CYS A 14 -40.60 29.57 27.62
CA CYS A 14 -39.32 28.84 27.40
C CYS A 14 -38.96 28.92 25.92
N VAL A 15 -37.99 29.80 25.62
CA VAL A 15 -37.27 29.76 24.34
C VAL A 15 -36.38 28.51 24.37
N ALA A 16 -36.83 27.46 23.74
CA ALA A 16 -36.00 26.32 23.44
C ALA A 16 -35.05 26.71 22.28
N LEU A 17 -33.78 27.00 22.60
CA LEU A 17 -32.73 26.95 21.60
C LEU A 17 -32.55 25.48 21.20
N SER A 18 -33.13 25.11 20.07
CA SER A 18 -32.76 23.88 19.36
C SER A 18 -31.38 24.07 18.77
N LEU A 19 -30.33 23.54 19.44
CA LEU A 19 -29.07 23.20 18.79
C LEU A 19 -29.41 22.13 17.76
N ALA A 20 -29.53 22.53 16.50
CA ALA A 20 -29.47 21.60 15.40
C ALA A 20 -28.05 21.07 15.33
N CYS A 21 -27.79 19.90 15.92
CA CYS A 21 -26.65 19.09 15.51
C CYS A 21 -26.91 18.75 14.05
N THR A 22 -26.21 19.43 13.15
CA THR A 22 -26.06 18.97 11.78
C THR A 22 -25.19 17.71 11.85
N LEU A 23 -25.83 16.56 11.88
CA LEU A 23 -25.20 15.32 11.47
C LEU A 23 -24.64 15.58 10.06
N PRO A 24 -23.42 15.14 9.74
CA PRO A 24 -22.99 15.16 8.36
C PRO A 24 -24.04 14.40 7.55
N ALA A 25 -24.58 15.04 6.52
CA ALA A 25 -25.46 14.39 5.59
C ALA A 25 -24.60 13.31 4.92
N PHE A 26 -24.88 12.05 5.21
CA PHE A 26 -24.46 10.98 4.32
C PHE A 26 -25.01 11.37 2.95
N ALA A 27 -24.13 11.50 1.96
CA ALA A 27 -24.55 11.64 0.58
C ALA A 27 -25.54 10.52 0.30
N ALA A 28 -26.63 10.82 -0.41
CA ALA A 28 -27.54 9.78 -0.86
C ALA A 28 -26.70 8.76 -1.63
N GLU A 29 -26.75 7.48 -1.24
CA GLU A 29 -26.12 6.41 -1.97
C GLU A 29 -26.54 6.55 -3.43
N GLY A 30 -25.56 6.75 -4.34
CA GLY A 30 -25.82 6.77 -5.78
C GLY A 30 -26.33 5.40 -6.24
N GLU A 31 -26.93 5.33 -7.41
CA GLU A 31 -27.31 4.06 -8.02
C GLU A 31 -26.03 3.25 -8.27
N MET A 32 -26.02 1.95 -7.86
CA MET A 32 -24.88 1.04 -8.07
C MET A 32 -25.16 0.10 -9.24
N LEU A 33 -24.14 -0.17 -10.02
CA LEU A 33 -24.13 -1.15 -11.12
C LEU A 33 -23.43 -2.41 -10.63
N GLU A 34 -24.15 -3.53 -10.55
CA GLU A 34 -23.61 -4.84 -10.22
C GLU A 34 -22.71 -5.34 -11.37
N VAL A 35 -21.46 -5.61 -11.08
CA VAL A 35 -20.50 -6.20 -12.02
C VAL A 35 -20.49 -7.73 -11.88
N ASN A 36 -20.47 -8.21 -10.64
CA ASN A 36 -20.61 -9.62 -10.27
C ASN A 36 -21.20 -9.70 -8.84
N GLU A 37 -21.21 -10.89 -8.21
CA GLU A 37 -21.79 -11.11 -6.87
C GLU A 37 -21.04 -10.36 -5.76
N ASP A 38 -19.76 -9.98 -5.97
CA ASP A 38 -18.89 -9.39 -4.96
C ASP A 38 -18.53 -7.92 -5.25
N ILE A 39 -18.72 -7.46 -6.50
CA ILE A 39 -18.34 -6.12 -6.93
C ILE A 39 -19.52 -5.38 -7.53
N SER A 40 -19.80 -4.22 -6.95
CA SER A 40 -20.66 -3.17 -7.51
C SER A 40 -19.86 -1.88 -7.65
N VAL A 41 -20.17 -1.08 -8.67
CA VAL A 41 -19.52 0.19 -8.95
C VAL A 41 -20.54 1.31 -9.12
N SER A 42 -20.13 2.58 -8.99
CA SER A 42 -21.02 3.71 -9.22
C SER A 42 -21.63 3.69 -10.62
N ALA A 43 -22.97 3.76 -10.72
CA ALA A 43 -23.68 3.87 -12.00
C ALA A 43 -23.60 5.29 -12.62
N ASP A 44 -23.13 6.28 -11.87
CA ASP A 44 -22.98 7.65 -12.35
C ASP A 44 -21.77 7.84 -13.27
N TYR A 45 -20.89 6.83 -13.37
CA TYR A 45 -19.72 6.85 -14.24
C TYR A 45 -19.94 6.03 -15.50
N ASP A 46 -19.54 6.57 -16.67
CA ASP A 46 -19.65 5.85 -17.95
C ASP A 46 -18.51 4.85 -18.14
N TRP A 47 -18.68 3.66 -17.55
CA TRP A 47 -17.73 2.54 -17.65
C TRP A 47 -17.62 1.97 -19.07
N THR A 48 -18.60 2.22 -19.94
CA THR A 48 -18.68 1.59 -21.26
C THR A 48 -18.19 2.48 -22.40
N ARG A 49 -17.70 3.69 -22.10
CA ARG A 49 -17.32 4.69 -23.14
C ARG A 49 -16.27 4.20 -24.13
N PHE A 50 -15.48 3.18 -23.77
CA PHE A 50 -14.46 2.57 -24.64
C PHE A 50 -14.81 1.15 -25.13
N ALA A 51 -16.00 0.63 -24.85
CA ALA A 51 -16.37 -0.77 -25.11
C ALA A 51 -16.24 -1.19 -26.59
N ASN A 52 -16.32 -0.26 -27.54
CA ASN A 52 -16.21 -0.51 -28.96
C ASN A 52 -14.82 -0.22 -29.56
N ASP A 53 -13.88 0.26 -28.76
CA ASP A 53 -12.57 0.71 -29.26
C ASP A 53 -11.54 -0.41 -29.31
N HIS A 54 -11.88 -1.59 -28.76
CA HIS A 54 -11.00 -2.78 -28.69
C HIS A 54 -9.63 -2.48 -28.07
N LEU A 55 -9.63 -1.67 -27.02
CA LEU A 55 -8.42 -1.27 -26.32
C LEU A 55 -7.82 -2.43 -25.51
N THR A 56 -6.50 -2.38 -25.36
CA THR A 56 -5.76 -3.20 -24.40
C THR A 56 -4.89 -2.28 -23.57
N LEU A 57 -5.10 -2.25 -22.25
CA LEU A 57 -4.23 -1.59 -21.29
C LEU A 57 -3.10 -2.52 -20.88
N ASN A 58 -1.88 -1.98 -20.82
CA ASN A 58 -0.74 -2.67 -20.27
C ASN A 58 -0.50 -2.16 -18.84
N VAL A 59 -0.76 -3.02 -17.86
CA VAL A 59 -0.56 -2.73 -16.42
C VAL A 59 0.73 -3.40 -15.96
N TYR A 60 1.56 -2.68 -15.21
CA TYR A 60 2.82 -3.15 -14.68
C TYR A 60 2.87 -2.88 -13.17
N ASN A 61 2.76 -3.95 -12.40
CA ASN A 61 2.63 -3.91 -10.96
C ASN A 61 3.66 -4.85 -10.29
N TRP A 62 3.68 -4.90 -8.98
CA TRP A 62 4.44 -5.87 -8.20
C TRP A 62 3.88 -7.29 -8.39
N GLY A 63 4.69 -8.31 -8.08
CA GLY A 63 4.21 -9.67 -7.91
C GLY A 63 3.24 -9.79 -6.74
N LEU A 64 2.28 -10.72 -6.79
CA LEU A 64 1.32 -11.01 -5.72
C LEU A 64 0.62 -9.76 -5.13
N TYR A 65 0.31 -8.76 -5.96
CA TYR A 65 -0.12 -7.44 -5.50
C TYR A 65 -1.46 -6.99 -6.10
N ILE A 66 -2.27 -7.95 -6.53
CA ILE A 66 -3.63 -7.75 -7.01
C ILE A 66 -4.44 -9.03 -6.83
N SER A 67 -5.71 -8.92 -6.47
CA SER A 67 -6.62 -10.05 -6.41
C SER A 67 -6.88 -10.59 -7.82
N ASP A 68 -6.42 -11.80 -8.09
CA ASP A 68 -6.31 -12.39 -9.43
C ASP A 68 -7.23 -13.58 -9.68
N GLY A 69 -8.03 -13.96 -8.67
CA GLY A 69 -8.95 -15.09 -8.72
C GLY A 69 -8.33 -16.43 -8.30
N SER A 70 -7.10 -16.43 -7.77
CA SER A 70 -6.55 -17.60 -7.08
C SER A 70 -7.18 -17.73 -5.69
N ASP A 71 -7.11 -18.93 -5.10
CA ASP A 71 -7.57 -19.23 -3.74
C ASP A 71 -9.01 -18.78 -3.44
N ASP A 72 -9.90 -18.97 -4.43
CA ASP A 72 -11.31 -18.55 -4.39
C ASP A 72 -11.53 -17.03 -4.27
N SER A 73 -10.49 -16.21 -4.53
CA SER A 73 -10.59 -14.74 -4.54
C SER A 73 -11.29 -14.20 -5.78
N VAL A 74 -11.67 -12.94 -5.75
CA VAL A 74 -12.28 -12.27 -6.90
C VAL A 74 -11.21 -11.76 -7.86
N ASN A 75 -11.29 -12.14 -9.15
CA ASN A 75 -10.38 -11.57 -10.15
C ASN A 75 -10.81 -10.15 -10.54
N VAL A 76 -10.20 -9.15 -9.93
CA VAL A 76 -10.55 -7.73 -10.17
C VAL A 76 -10.19 -7.26 -11.57
N VAL A 77 -9.16 -7.85 -12.20
CA VAL A 77 -8.81 -7.55 -13.60
C VAL A 77 -9.90 -8.04 -14.54
N SER A 78 -10.38 -9.27 -14.34
CA SER A 78 -11.49 -9.81 -15.13
C SER A 78 -12.78 -9.03 -14.92
N ALA A 79 -13.07 -8.59 -13.70
CA ALA A 79 -14.23 -7.74 -13.40
C ALA A 79 -14.16 -6.40 -14.16
N PHE A 80 -12.99 -5.77 -14.22
CA PHE A 80 -12.79 -4.57 -15.03
C PHE A 80 -13.00 -4.82 -16.55
N GLU A 81 -12.44 -5.93 -17.07
CA GLU A 81 -12.61 -6.31 -18.47
C GLU A 81 -14.07 -6.55 -18.85
N ASP A 82 -14.82 -7.26 -17.98
CA ASP A 82 -16.23 -7.58 -18.20
C ASP A 82 -17.13 -6.34 -18.12
N LEU A 83 -16.81 -5.42 -17.19
CA LEU A 83 -17.53 -4.15 -17.05
C LEU A 83 -17.32 -3.22 -18.23
N THR A 84 -16.07 -3.07 -18.70
CA THR A 84 -15.68 -1.99 -19.62
C THR A 84 -15.50 -2.44 -21.06
N GLY A 85 -15.26 -3.73 -21.29
CA GLY A 85 -14.85 -4.28 -22.60
C GLY A 85 -13.39 -3.98 -22.97
N ILE A 86 -12.62 -3.31 -22.10
CA ILE A 86 -11.18 -3.05 -22.28
C ILE A 86 -10.43 -4.30 -21.83
N LYS A 87 -9.46 -4.76 -22.63
CA LYS A 87 -8.57 -5.86 -22.22
C LYS A 87 -7.40 -5.34 -21.40
N VAL A 88 -6.93 -6.15 -20.45
CA VAL A 88 -5.78 -5.83 -19.60
C VAL A 88 -4.69 -6.87 -19.77
N ASN A 89 -3.51 -6.41 -20.20
CA ASN A 89 -2.29 -7.18 -20.20
C ASN A 89 -1.52 -6.86 -18.91
N TYR A 90 -1.70 -7.69 -17.89
CA TYR A 90 -1.08 -7.51 -16.58
C TYR A 90 0.27 -8.21 -16.54
N THR A 91 1.30 -7.48 -16.11
CA THR A 91 2.67 -7.98 -15.97
C THR A 91 3.29 -7.46 -14.68
N THR A 92 4.32 -8.15 -14.18
CA THR A 92 4.92 -7.84 -12.88
C THR A 92 6.40 -7.44 -12.97
N PHE A 93 6.87 -6.73 -11.94
CA PHE A 93 8.27 -6.38 -11.74
C PHE A 93 8.69 -6.70 -10.29
N ASP A 94 10.00 -6.87 -10.08
CA ASP A 94 10.55 -7.31 -8.80
C ASP A 94 11.10 -6.15 -7.95
N SER A 95 11.36 -4.98 -8.56
CA SER A 95 11.89 -3.80 -7.84
C SER A 95 11.58 -2.50 -8.57
N ASN A 96 11.51 -1.39 -7.83
CA ASN A 96 11.36 -0.05 -8.40
C ASN A 96 12.47 0.27 -9.41
N GLU A 97 13.69 -0.22 -9.18
CA GLU A 97 14.83 -0.02 -10.06
C GLU A 97 14.63 -0.76 -11.38
N SER A 98 14.10 -1.99 -11.36
CA SER A 98 13.79 -2.76 -12.57
C SER A 98 12.66 -2.12 -13.36
N LEU A 99 11.60 -1.66 -12.70
CA LEU A 99 10.52 -0.86 -13.29
C LEU A 99 11.09 0.39 -13.95
N TYR A 100 11.87 1.19 -13.21
CA TYR A 100 12.46 2.43 -13.72
C TYR A 100 13.36 2.18 -14.93
N ALA A 101 14.26 1.20 -14.86
CA ALA A 101 15.14 0.83 -15.98
C ALA A 101 14.35 0.43 -17.22
N LYS A 102 13.28 -0.35 -17.04
CA LYS A 102 12.37 -0.76 -18.10
C LYS A 102 11.68 0.45 -18.75
N MET A 103 11.14 1.36 -17.94
CA MET A 103 10.50 2.59 -18.43
C MET A 103 11.49 3.51 -19.13
N LYS A 104 12.68 3.69 -18.54
CA LYS A 104 13.76 4.53 -19.10
C LYS A 104 14.27 4.03 -20.44
N SER A 105 14.28 2.72 -20.67
CA SER A 105 14.72 2.12 -21.92
C SER A 105 13.84 2.47 -23.13
N GLY A 106 12.60 2.90 -22.89
CA GLY A 106 11.61 3.24 -23.91
C GLY A 106 11.16 2.07 -24.79
N GLY A 107 11.56 0.83 -24.46
CA GLY A 107 11.25 -0.38 -25.22
C GLY A 107 9.90 -1.03 -24.86
N ALA A 108 9.23 -0.54 -23.84
CA ALA A 108 7.94 -1.04 -23.36
C ALA A 108 6.91 0.08 -23.34
N SER A 109 5.66 -0.24 -23.66
CA SER A 109 4.53 0.68 -23.59
C SER A 109 3.61 0.18 -22.48
N TYR A 110 3.64 0.85 -21.33
CA TYR A 110 2.72 0.63 -20.24
C TYR A 110 1.74 1.79 -20.13
N ASP A 111 0.55 1.51 -19.62
CA ASP A 111 -0.52 2.49 -19.45
C ASP A 111 -0.77 2.80 -17.97
N VAL A 112 -0.61 1.81 -17.10
CA VAL A 112 -0.62 1.98 -15.63
C VAL A 112 0.61 1.29 -15.05
N ILE A 113 1.27 1.96 -14.11
CA ILE A 113 2.38 1.43 -13.32
C ILE A 113 2.14 1.73 -11.84
N VAL A 114 2.67 0.90 -10.93
CA VAL A 114 2.46 1.05 -9.49
C VAL A 114 3.80 1.12 -8.75
N PRO A 115 4.55 2.23 -8.88
CA PRO A 115 5.79 2.44 -8.14
C PRO A 115 5.55 2.87 -6.69
N SER A 116 6.58 2.69 -5.84
CA SER A 116 6.61 3.25 -4.51
C SER A 116 6.93 4.75 -4.51
N ASP A 117 6.62 5.41 -3.43
CA ASP A 117 6.71 6.86 -3.18
C ASP A 117 7.99 7.54 -3.73
N TYR A 118 9.19 7.07 -3.33
CA TYR A 118 10.45 7.68 -3.78
C TYR A 118 10.67 7.53 -5.30
N MET A 119 10.15 6.45 -5.89
CA MET A 119 10.26 6.23 -7.33
C MET A 119 9.25 7.09 -8.08
N VAL A 120 8.04 7.30 -7.54
CA VAL A 120 7.09 8.31 -8.06
C VAL A 120 7.79 9.67 -8.12
N GLY A 121 8.38 10.13 -7.01
CA GLY A 121 9.09 11.40 -6.97
C GLY A 121 10.22 11.51 -7.98
N LYS A 122 11.02 10.45 -8.16
CA LYS A 122 12.08 10.37 -9.17
C LYS A 122 11.52 10.47 -10.59
N MET A 123 10.46 9.72 -10.89
CA MET A 123 9.85 9.71 -12.22
C MET A 123 9.16 11.04 -12.56
N ILE A 124 8.57 11.74 -11.56
CA ILE A 124 8.04 13.10 -11.72
C ILE A 124 9.18 14.05 -12.10
N ALA A 125 10.29 14.05 -11.36
CA ALA A 125 11.44 14.91 -11.61
C ALA A 125 12.04 14.72 -13.01
N GLU A 126 11.91 13.53 -13.57
CA GLU A 126 12.39 13.19 -14.92
C GLU A 126 11.31 13.34 -16.02
N ASN A 127 10.12 13.85 -15.70
CA ASN A 127 8.98 14.01 -16.62
C ASN A 127 8.57 12.69 -17.29
N MET A 128 8.60 11.60 -16.52
CA MET A 128 8.24 10.26 -17.02
C MET A 128 6.77 9.92 -16.76
N LEU A 129 6.03 10.70 -15.96
CA LEU A 129 4.62 10.51 -15.64
C LEU A 129 3.74 11.55 -16.32
N ALA A 130 2.51 11.20 -16.60
CA ALA A 130 1.47 12.08 -17.11
C ALA A 130 0.69 12.69 -15.93
N GLU A 131 0.32 13.97 -16.03
CA GLU A 131 -0.64 14.58 -15.12
C GLU A 131 -2.00 13.87 -15.23
N LEU A 132 -2.64 13.59 -14.09
CA LEU A 132 -3.94 12.94 -14.04
C LEU A 132 -5.07 13.95 -14.24
N ASP A 133 -6.16 13.50 -14.87
CA ASP A 133 -7.40 14.24 -14.98
C ASP A 133 -8.44 13.64 -14.03
N TYR A 134 -8.67 14.32 -12.91
CA TYR A 134 -9.58 13.86 -11.87
C TYR A 134 -11.05 13.87 -12.25
N ASP A 135 -11.43 14.53 -13.35
CA ASP A 135 -12.77 14.36 -13.93
C ASP A 135 -12.99 12.91 -14.43
N ASN A 136 -11.89 12.19 -14.74
CA ASN A 136 -11.90 10.78 -15.10
C ASN A 136 -11.69 9.83 -13.89
N ILE A 137 -11.31 10.36 -12.73
CA ILE A 137 -11.03 9.58 -11.51
C ILE A 137 -11.84 10.14 -10.32
N PRO A 138 -13.19 10.20 -10.41
CA PRO A 138 -14.02 10.73 -9.32
C PRO A 138 -13.84 9.95 -8.00
N ASN A 139 -13.50 8.66 -8.05
CA ASN A 139 -13.27 7.83 -6.88
C ASN A 139 -11.98 8.18 -6.10
N MET A 140 -11.17 9.12 -6.59
CA MET A 140 -10.12 9.74 -5.77
C MET A 140 -10.69 10.31 -4.46
N ALA A 141 -11.97 10.68 -4.44
CA ALA A 141 -12.67 11.14 -3.25
C ALA A 141 -12.80 10.07 -2.13
N ASN A 142 -12.61 8.79 -2.47
CA ASN A 142 -12.66 7.68 -1.50
C ASN A 142 -11.32 7.52 -0.75
N ILE A 143 -10.24 8.13 -1.25
CA ILE A 143 -8.92 8.07 -0.61
C ILE A 143 -8.89 8.97 0.63
N GLY A 144 -8.45 8.41 1.75
CA GLY A 144 -8.34 9.14 3.01
C GLY A 144 -7.29 10.27 2.95
N GLU A 145 -7.61 11.42 3.55
CA GLU A 145 -6.75 12.61 3.53
C GLU A 145 -5.33 12.35 4.05
N ASN A 146 -5.15 11.38 4.96
CA ASN A 146 -3.85 11.00 5.51
C ASN A 146 -2.89 10.40 4.48
N TYR A 147 -3.39 9.93 3.36
CA TYR A 147 -2.60 9.30 2.29
C TYR A 147 -2.34 10.24 1.11
N LEU A 148 -2.80 11.50 1.20
CA LEU A 148 -2.66 12.53 0.16
C LEU A 148 -1.61 13.57 0.55
N GLY A 149 -1.11 14.29 -0.45
CA GLY A 149 -0.24 15.46 -0.25
C GLY A 149 1.16 15.14 0.26
N TRP A 150 1.67 13.94 0.01
CA TRP A 150 3.02 13.55 0.40
C TRP A 150 4.08 14.29 -0.41
N SER A 151 5.29 14.42 0.16
CA SER A 151 6.37 15.24 -0.41
C SER A 151 6.81 14.83 -1.82
N TYR A 152 6.57 13.59 -2.23
CA TYR A 152 6.89 13.10 -3.56
C TYR A 152 5.91 13.60 -4.65
N ASP A 153 4.66 13.87 -4.29
CA ASP A 153 3.61 14.43 -5.17
C ASP A 153 2.62 15.28 -4.33
N PRO A 154 2.99 16.51 -3.90
CA PRO A 154 2.25 17.26 -2.88
C PRO A 154 0.81 17.62 -3.26
N ASP A 155 0.52 17.70 -4.55
CA ASP A 155 -0.81 18.03 -5.06
C ASP A 155 -1.52 16.78 -5.65
N ASN A 156 -0.92 15.60 -5.50
CA ASN A 156 -1.36 14.35 -6.14
C ASN A 156 -1.59 14.50 -7.66
N THR A 157 -0.78 15.31 -8.32
CA THR A 157 -0.94 15.62 -9.74
C THR A 157 -0.68 14.39 -10.63
N TYR A 158 0.16 13.46 -10.20
CA TYR A 158 0.67 12.34 -11.00
C TYR A 158 0.33 10.96 -10.44
N SER A 159 -0.19 10.87 -9.21
CA SER A 159 -0.31 9.61 -8.49
C SER A 159 -1.61 9.50 -7.70
N VAL A 160 -2.17 8.29 -7.67
CA VAL A 160 -3.30 7.90 -6.81
C VAL A 160 -2.81 6.81 -5.87
N PRO A 161 -2.88 6.97 -4.54
CA PRO A 161 -2.51 5.93 -3.58
C PRO A 161 -3.25 4.62 -3.85
N TYR A 162 -2.50 3.52 -3.88
CA TYR A 162 -3.00 2.17 -4.13
C TYR A 162 -3.09 1.36 -2.84
N THR A 163 -1.96 1.21 -2.18
CA THR A 163 -1.81 0.53 -0.89
C THR A 163 -0.75 1.24 -0.07
N TRP A 164 -0.67 0.89 1.21
CA TRP A 164 0.41 1.35 2.07
C TRP A 164 0.81 0.25 3.06
N GLY A 165 1.98 0.39 3.66
CA GLY A 165 2.44 -0.56 4.65
C GLY A 165 3.70 -0.11 5.36
N THR A 166 4.21 -1.02 6.19
CA THR A 166 5.50 -0.87 6.88
C THR A 166 6.36 -2.10 6.65
N THR A 167 7.66 -1.97 6.91
CA THR A 167 8.57 -3.12 7.00
C THR A 167 8.70 -3.56 8.46
N GLY A 168 9.05 -4.83 8.65
CA GLY A 168 9.34 -5.38 9.97
C GLY A 168 10.10 -6.69 9.86
N ILE A 169 10.16 -7.46 10.93
CA ILE A 169 10.78 -8.80 10.95
C ILE A 169 9.70 -9.85 11.04
N ILE A 170 9.58 -10.68 9.98
CA ILE A 170 8.87 -11.96 10.05
C ILE A 170 9.81 -13.02 10.59
N TYR A 171 9.35 -13.87 11.52
CA TYR A 171 10.17 -14.89 12.13
C TYR A 171 9.38 -16.16 12.42
N ASN A 172 10.07 -17.30 12.45
CA ASN A 172 9.49 -18.60 12.77
C ASN A 172 9.63 -18.88 14.27
N THR A 173 8.52 -18.92 15.00
CA THR A 173 8.45 -19.11 16.46
C THR A 173 8.98 -20.45 16.93
N THR A 174 9.10 -21.46 16.04
CA THR A 174 9.70 -22.74 16.37
C THR A 174 11.23 -22.76 16.28
N MET A 175 11.81 -21.75 15.61
CA MET A 175 13.25 -21.57 15.42
C MET A 175 13.83 -20.43 16.26
N VAL A 176 13.00 -19.47 16.63
CA VAL A 176 13.37 -18.27 17.40
C VAL A 176 12.62 -18.30 18.73
N GLU A 177 13.34 -18.55 19.84
CA GLU A 177 12.72 -18.75 21.16
C GLU A 177 12.15 -17.44 21.74
N GLU A 178 12.91 -16.34 21.60
CA GLU A 178 12.48 -15.00 22.07
C GLU A 178 12.18 -14.12 20.86
N PRO A 179 11.00 -13.46 20.80
CA PRO A 179 10.66 -12.58 19.70
C PRO A 179 11.74 -11.53 19.44
N PRO A 180 12.14 -11.28 18.18
CA PRO A 180 13.06 -10.19 17.83
C PRO A 180 12.52 -8.85 18.28
N THR A 181 13.39 -7.92 18.67
CA THR A 181 12.99 -6.56 19.08
C THR A 181 13.75 -5.47 18.33
N SER A 182 14.82 -5.85 17.66
CA SER A 182 15.76 -4.95 17.00
C SER A 182 16.12 -5.45 15.62
N TRP A 183 16.39 -4.55 14.69
CA TRP A 183 17.00 -4.93 13.42
C TRP A 183 18.35 -5.63 13.58
N ALA A 184 19.04 -5.43 14.72
CA ALA A 184 20.30 -6.09 15.02
C ALA A 184 20.17 -7.63 15.13
N ASP A 185 18.98 -8.14 15.44
CA ASP A 185 18.72 -9.58 15.56
C ASP A 185 18.96 -10.32 14.23
N LEU A 186 18.82 -9.62 13.09
CA LEU A 186 19.15 -10.14 11.76
C LEU A 186 20.68 -10.32 11.52
N TRP A 187 21.52 -9.90 12.45
CA TRP A 187 22.99 -10.10 12.45
C TRP A 187 23.47 -11.11 13.47
N ASP A 188 22.54 -11.72 14.24
CA ASP A 188 22.92 -12.67 15.28
C ASP A 188 23.51 -13.95 14.67
N VAL A 189 24.72 -14.28 15.06
CA VAL A 189 25.43 -15.47 14.59
C VAL A 189 24.79 -16.79 15.04
N GLU A 190 23.91 -16.76 16.04
CA GLU A 190 23.11 -17.92 16.45
C GLU A 190 22.23 -18.42 15.32
N TYR A 191 21.72 -17.51 14.47
CA TYR A 191 20.89 -17.82 13.33
C TYR A 191 21.64 -17.91 12.00
N ALA A 192 22.97 -18.06 12.05
CA ALA A 192 23.80 -18.10 10.83
C ALA A 192 23.34 -19.18 9.82
N GLY A 193 23.06 -18.75 8.59
CA GLY A 193 22.51 -19.60 7.52
C GLY A 193 21.00 -19.81 7.57
N ASN A 194 20.30 -19.09 8.47
CA ASN A 194 18.83 -19.14 8.62
C ASN A 194 18.20 -17.73 8.57
N VAL A 195 18.94 -16.70 8.24
CA VAL A 195 18.43 -15.33 8.04
C VAL A 195 18.29 -15.06 6.56
N LEU A 196 17.13 -14.60 6.12
CA LEU A 196 16.93 -14.04 4.78
C LEU A 196 17.16 -12.53 4.81
N MET A 197 17.42 -11.93 3.65
CA MET A 197 17.59 -10.50 3.49
C MET A 197 16.98 -10.04 2.16
N PHE A 198 16.58 -8.78 2.08
CA PHE A 198 16.05 -8.20 0.84
C PHE A 198 17.05 -8.28 -0.32
N ASN A 199 16.57 -8.69 -1.49
CA ASN A 199 17.25 -8.52 -2.77
C ASN A 199 16.84 -7.19 -3.45
N ASN A 200 16.64 -6.17 -2.65
CA ASN A 200 16.31 -4.79 -3.02
C ASN A 200 17.28 -3.87 -2.28
N SER A 201 18.07 -3.10 -3.02
CA SER A 201 19.16 -2.31 -2.43
C SER A 201 18.65 -1.24 -1.45
N ARG A 202 17.52 -0.61 -1.77
CA ARG A 202 16.95 0.46 -0.97
C ARG A 202 16.47 -0.04 0.40
N ASP A 203 15.75 -1.15 0.41
CA ASP A 203 15.25 -1.77 1.64
C ASP A 203 16.40 -2.39 2.45
N ALA A 204 17.33 -3.11 1.80
CA ALA A 204 18.49 -3.66 2.48
C ALA A 204 19.33 -2.56 3.17
N TYR A 205 19.55 -1.42 2.49
CA TYR A 205 20.19 -0.25 3.07
C TYR A 205 19.40 0.24 4.31
N ALA A 206 18.10 0.42 4.19
CA ALA A 206 17.22 0.94 5.25
C ALA A 206 17.34 0.10 6.54
N ILE A 207 17.28 -1.23 6.42
CA ILE A 207 17.40 -2.15 7.55
C ILE A 207 18.74 -1.97 8.27
N ALA A 208 19.85 -1.93 7.53
CA ALA A 208 21.18 -1.76 8.11
C ALA A 208 21.38 -0.35 8.70
N ALA A 209 20.88 0.70 8.04
CA ALA A 209 20.91 2.07 8.54
C ALA A 209 20.14 2.20 9.86
N LYS A 210 18.92 1.66 9.93
CA LYS A 210 18.13 1.66 11.18
C LYS A 210 18.83 0.93 12.31
N LYS A 211 19.38 -0.25 12.06
CA LYS A 211 20.24 -0.97 13.04
C LYS A 211 21.38 -0.09 13.58
N MET A 212 21.96 0.76 12.73
CA MET A 212 23.04 1.68 13.12
C MET A 212 22.54 2.97 13.80
N GLY A 213 21.21 3.15 13.96
CA GLY A 213 20.60 4.36 14.48
C GLY A 213 20.63 5.55 13.51
N LEU A 214 20.73 5.28 12.22
CA LEU A 214 20.74 6.26 11.13
C LEU A 214 19.33 6.39 10.51
N SER A 215 19.15 7.45 9.71
CA SER A 215 17.98 7.57 8.83
C SER A 215 18.04 6.53 7.71
N LEU A 216 16.88 6.06 7.25
CA LEU A 216 16.81 5.21 6.05
C LEU A 216 17.08 6.01 4.75
N ASN A 217 17.25 7.33 4.86
CA ASN A 217 17.61 8.22 3.76
C ASN A 217 19.03 8.75 3.96
N PRO A 218 20.04 8.20 3.25
CA PRO A 218 21.42 8.64 3.42
C PRO A 218 21.63 10.10 3.03
N SER A 219 22.46 10.78 3.78
CA SER A 219 22.79 12.19 3.58
C SER A 219 24.09 12.39 2.76
N SER A 220 24.88 11.34 2.57
CA SER A 220 26.15 11.38 1.83
C SER A 220 26.57 10.00 1.33
N VAL A 221 27.48 9.97 0.33
CA VAL A 221 28.10 8.74 -0.17
C VAL A 221 28.91 8.04 0.93
N GLU A 222 29.55 8.77 1.83
CA GLU A 222 30.30 8.19 2.96
C GLU A 222 29.38 7.42 3.92
N GLU A 223 28.15 7.92 4.14
CA GLU A 223 27.15 7.21 4.95
C GLU A 223 26.71 5.92 4.26
N VAL A 224 26.51 5.93 2.93
CA VAL A 224 26.21 4.73 2.15
C VAL A 224 27.34 3.70 2.30
N ASP A 225 28.61 4.13 2.14
CA ASP A 225 29.78 3.26 2.30
C ASP A 225 29.84 2.60 3.69
N ASP A 226 29.48 3.32 4.75
CA ASP A 226 29.52 2.78 6.11
C ASP A 226 28.41 1.76 6.34
N VAL A 227 27.19 2.02 5.85
CA VAL A 227 26.07 1.08 5.90
C VAL A 227 26.35 -0.16 5.05
N MET A 228 26.98 0.00 3.87
CA MET A 228 27.38 -1.13 3.02
C MET A 228 28.41 -2.04 3.69
N LYS A 229 29.31 -1.52 4.54
CA LYS A 229 30.21 -2.36 5.35
C LYS A 229 29.45 -3.21 6.35
N GLU A 230 28.39 -2.65 6.93
CA GLU A 230 27.52 -3.38 7.86
C GLU A 230 26.77 -4.51 7.15
N LEU A 231 26.21 -4.25 5.97
CA LEU A 231 25.61 -5.28 5.12
C LEU A 231 26.60 -6.37 4.68
N GLN A 232 27.86 -5.98 4.41
CA GLN A 232 28.91 -6.94 4.09
C GLN A 232 29.25 -7.84 5.29
N ALA A 233 29.22 -7.30 6.51
CA ALA A 233 29.42 -8.10 7.73
C ALA A 233 28.29 -9.11 7.95
N GLN A 234 27.05 -8.75 7.59
CA GLN A 234 25.88 -9.64 7.69
C GLN A 234 25.96 -10.87 6.80
N LYS A 235 26.74 -10.85 5.70
CA LYS A 235 26.83 -11.97 4.74
C LYS A 235 27.17 -13.31 5.40
N SER A 236 27.81 -13.31 6.57
CA SER A 236 28.15 -14.53 7.28
C SER A 236 26.96 -15.24 7.92
N VAL A 237 25.84 -14.53 8.10
CA VAL A 237 24.61 -15.06 8.71
C VAL A 237 23.48 -15.24 7.69
N VAL A 238 23.53 -14.53 6.56
CA VAL A 238 22.50 -14.57 5.53
C VAL A 238 22.49 -15.92 4.81
N GLN A 239 21.31 -16.55 4.72
CA GLN A 239 21.06 -17.73 3.91
C GLN A 239 20.92 -17.35 2.43
N ALA A 240 20.04 -16.37 2.14
CA ALA A 240 19.74 -15.92 0.79
C ALA A 240 19.25 -14.46 0.78
N TYR A 241 19.44 -13.82 -0.36
CA TYR A 241 18.78 -12.56 -0.69
C TYR A 241 17.54 -12.88 -1.51
N VAL A 242 16.38 -12.39 -1.09
CA VAL A 242 15.07 -12.78 -1.63
C VAL A 242 14.17 -11.57 -1.89
N MET A 243 13.23 -11.74 -2.79
CA MET A 243 11.98 -11.01 -2.90
C MET A 243 10.85 -12.05 -2.74
N ASP A 244 10.02 -12.31 -3.73
CA ASP A 244 8.88 -13.24 -3.63
C ASP A 244 9.27 -14.68 -3.22
N GLU A 245 10.54 -15.09 -3.39
CA GLU A 245 11.02 -16.41 -2.90
C GLU A 245 10.94 -16.56 -1.38
N ILE A 246 10.68 -15.47 -0.64
CA ILE A 246 10.49 -15.51 0.80
C ILE A 246 9.27 -16.34 1.20
N PHE A 247 8.20 -16.30 0.40
CA PHE A 247 6.97 -17.05 0.68
C PHE A 247 7.28 -18.55 0.83
N ASP A 248 7.85 -19.16 -0.18
CA ASP A 248 8.23 -20.59 -0.14
C ASP A 248 9.13 -20.92 1.07
N LYS A 249 10.07 -20.02 1.41
CA LYS A 249 11.08 -20.25 2.45
C LYS A 249 10.52 -20.10 3.87
N MET A 250 9.73 -19.06 4.11
CA MET A 250 9.16 -18.83 5.45
C MET A 250 8.00 -19.79 5.71
N GLU A 251 7.09 -19.96 4.77
CA GLU A 251 5.98 -20.90 4.87
C GLU A 251 6.46 -22.35 4.99
N GLY A 252 7.52 -22.70 4.26
CA GLY A 252 8.18 -24.01 4.34
C GLY A 252 9.02 -24.23 5.60
N GLY A 253 9.20 -23.21 6.45
CA GLY A 253 10.00 -23.29 7.68
C GLY A 253 11.51 -23.44 7.41
N GLU A 254 12.00 -22.93 6.26
CA GLU A 254 13.41 -23.04 5.85
C GLU A 254 14.30 -21.93 6.42
N ALA A 255 13.73 -20.87 7.02
CA ALA A 255 14.46 -19.76 7.59
C ALA A 255 13.90 -19.36 8.97
N ALA A 256 14.78 -18.83 9.82
CA ALA A 256 14.42 -18.39 11.17
C ALA A 256 13.78 -17.01 11.15
N MET A 257 14.32 -16.07 10.37
CA MET A 257 13.80 -14.71 10.30
C MET A 257 14.22 -13.99 9.01
N ALA A 258 13.42 -12.97 8.67
CA ALA A 258 13.66 -12.11 7.53
C ALA A 258 13.11 -10.70 7.80
N PRO A 259 13.73 -9.62 7.27
CA PRO A 259 13.03 -8.35 7.12
C PRO A 259 12.06 -8.48 5.96
N TYR A 260 10.80 -8.05 6.12
CA TYR A 260 9.85 -8.05 5.01
C TYR A 260 8.71 -7.05 5.20
N TYR A 261 7.84 -6.97 4.20
CA TYR A 261 6.68 -6.09 4.19
C TYR A 261 5.54 -6.68 5.02
N ALA A 262 4.85 -5.82 5.75
CA ALA A 262 3.81 -6.22 6.71
C ALA A 262 2.61 -6.93 6.04
N GLY A 263 2.22 -6.51 4.83
CA GLY A 263 1.14 -7.15 4.08
C GLY A 263 1.46 -8.60 3.73
N ASP A 264 2.61 -8.83 3.09
CA ASP A 264 3.06 -10.18 2.74
C ASP A 264 3.28 -11.05 3.99
N ALA A 265 3.71 -10.44 5.10
CA ALA A 265 3.86 -11.16 6.36
C ALA A 265 2.52 -11.70 6.88
N LEU A 266 1.41 -10.96 6.69
CA LEU A 266 0.07 -11.44 7.06
C LEU A 266 -0.34 -12.64 6.24
N THR A 267 -0.17 -12.61 4.92
CA THR A 267 -0.49 -13.74 4.06
C THR A 267 0.34 -14.98 4.39
N MET A 268 1.65 -14.81 4.65
CA MET A 268 2.52 -15.92 5.09
C MET A 268 2.12 -16.47 6.46
N ILE A 269 1.65 -15.64 7.40
CA ILE A 269 1.20 -16.06 8.73
C ILE A 269 -0.11 -16.86 8.63
N ASP A 270 -1.00 -16.51 7.70
CA ASP A 270 -2.24 -17.25 7.46
C ASP A 270 -1.95 -18.65 6.90
N GLU A 271 -0.93 -18.81 6.04
CA GLU A 271 -0.51 -20.10 5.51
C GLU A 271 0.29 -20.93 6.51
N ASN A 272 1.11 -20.27 7.36
CA ASN A 272 1.91 -20.96 8.39
C ASN A 272 1.77 -20.27 9.75
N PRO A 273 0.96 -20.82 10.68
CA PRO A 273 0.74 -20.25 12.02
C PRO A 273 1.96 -20.28 12.95
N ASP A 274 3.06 -20.94 12.55
CA ASP A 274 4.33 -20.88 13.27
C ASP A 274 5.10 -19.57 13.00
N LEU A 275 4.62 -18.75 12.06
CA LEU A 275 5.21 -17.45 11.75
C LEU A 275 4.59 -16.34 12.63
N ALA A 276 5.39 -15.34 12.91
CA ALA A 276 4.97 -14.12 13.59
C ALA A 276 5.74 -12.91 13.04
N PHE A 277 5.23 -11.71 13.32
CA PHE A 277 5.82 -10.47 12.82
C PHE A 277 5.97 -9.44 13.94
N VAL A 278 7.05 -8.66 13.89
CA VAL A 278 7.32 -7.56 14.83
C VAL A 278 7.84 -6.32 14.10
N SER A 279 7.52 -5.16 14.67
CA SER A 279 8.11 -3.87 14.27
C SER A 279 9.28 -3.57 15.19
N PRO A 280 10.53 -3.49 14.71
CA PRO A 280 11.73 -3.23 15.53
C PRO A 280 11.72 -1.85 16.19
N GLU A 281 12.37 -1.75 17.36
CA GLU A 281 12.38 -0.56 18.22
C GLU A 281 13.04 0.68 17.58
N GLU A 282 13.97 0.48 16.65
CA GLU A 282 14.66 1.57 15.94
C GLU A 282 13.77 2.30 14.93
N GLY A 283 12.59 1.76 14.65
CA GLY A 283 11.64 2.28 13.66
C GLY A 283 11.74 1.55 12.32
N VAL A 284 10.78 1.81 11.47
CA VAL A 284 10.48 1.07 10.24
C VAL A 284 10.41 2.01 9.05
N ASN A 285 10.46 1.46 7.84
CA ASN A 285 10.00 2.17 6.65
C ASN A 285 8.46 2.16 6.63
N PHE A 286 7.86 3.32 6.38
CA PHE A 286 6.47 3.47 5.97
C PHE A 286 6.48 3.84 4.49
N PHE A 287 5.70 3.17 3.67
CA PHE A 287 5.63 3.42 2.24
C PHE A 287 4.19 3.54 1.76
N VAL A 288 4.02 4.26 0.66
CA VAL A 288 2.77 4.33 -0.11
C VAL A 288 3.09 4.00 -1.55
N ASP A 289 2.51 2.91 -2.04
CA ASP A 289 2.56 2.57 -3.45
C ASP A 289 1.40 3.26 -4.18
N SER A 290 1.68 3.79 -5.35
CA SER A 290 0.71 4.63 -6.05
C SER A 290 0.56 4.23 -7.51
N MET A 291 -0.67 4.25 -7.98
CA MET A 291 -0.99 4.08 -9.40
C MET A 291 -0.64 5.36 -10.15
N CYS A 292 0.18 5.22 -11.19
CA CYS A 292 0.65 6.29 -12.06
C CYS A 292 0.47 5.93 -13.53
N ILE A 293 0.40 6.94 -14.37
CA ILE A 293 0.33 6.79 -15.83
C ILE A 293 1.63 7.28 -16.45
N PRO A 294 2.38 6.44 -17.18
CA PRO A 294 3.56 6.90 -17.89
C PRO A 294 3.23 7.98 -18.92
N ALA A 295 4.09 9.01 -19.04
CA ALA A 295 3.94 10.08 -20.05
C ALA A 295 3.92 9.54 -21.51
N SER A 296 4.42 8.33 -21.72
CA SER A 296 4.42 7.64 -23.02
C SER A 296 3.11 6.91 -23.34
N SER A 297 2.20 6.74 -22.37
CA SER A 297 0.91 6.06 -22.60
C SER A 297 0.13 6.69 -23.74
N LYS A 298 -0.54 5.85 -24.51
CA LYS A 298 -1.44 6.27 -25.61
C LYS A 298 -2.92 6.15 -25.24
N HIS A 299 -3.20 5.59 -24.06
CA HIS A 299 -4.54 5.27 -23.59
C HIS A 299 -4.84 5.93 -22.25
N LYS A 300 -4.36 7.18 -22.02
CA LYS A 300 -4.43 7.88 -20.74
C LYS A 300 -5.84 7.84 -20.10
N GLU A 301 -6.89 8.20 -20.86
CA GLU A 301 -8.26 8.22 -20.31
C GLU A 301 -8.77 6.82 -19.93
N ALA A 302 -8.38 5.78 -20.67
CA ALA A 302 -8.73 4.40 -20.34
C ALA A 302 -7.89 3.91 -19.13
N ALA A 303 -6.65 4.36 -18.98
CA ALA A 303 -5.83 4.11 -17.79
C ALA A 303 -6.40 4.82 -16.54
N GLU A 304 -6.88 6.05 -16.69
CA GLU A 304 -7.61 6.76 -15.63
C GLU A 304 -8.89 6.04 -15.22
N MET A 305 -9.62 5.43 -16.18
CA MET A 305 -10.77 4.58 -15.87
C MET A 305 -10.37 3.33 -15.04
N PHE A 306 -9.24 2.69 -15.35
CA PHE A 306 -8.73 1.57 -14.56
C PHE A 306 -8.37 2.02 -13.14
N ILE A 307 -7.68 3.15 -13.01
CA ILE A 307 -7.35 3.74 -11.69
C ILE A 307 -8.64 4.07 -10.92
N ASN A 308 -9.64 4.66 -11.58
CA ASN A 308 -10.93 4.95 -10.97
C ASN A 308 -11.63 3.68 -10.48
N PHE A 309 -11.57 2.59 -11.25
CA PHE A 309 -12.12 1.28 -10.88
C PHE A 309 -11.43 0.71 -9.64
N MET A 310 -10.09 0.77 -9.58
CA MET A 310 -9.34 0.29 -8.41
C MET A 310 -9.63 1.08 -7.13
N CYS A 311 -10.18 2.30 -7.25
CA CYS A 311 -10.61 3.13 -6.12
C CYS A 311 -12.11 2.94 -5.75
N GLU A 312 -12.85 2.05 -6.42
CA GLU A 312 -14.20 1.66 -6.00
C GLU A 312 -14.14 0.87 -4.69
N PRO A 313 -15.02 1.14 -3.71
CA PRO A 313 -14.93 0.47 -2.40
C PRO A 313 -15.01 -1.05 -2.47
N ASP A 314 -15.90 -1.63 -3.28
CA ASP A 314 -15.99 -3.10 -3.40
C ASP A 314 -14.73 -3.69 -4.03
N VAL A 315 -14.17 -3.04 -5.06
CA VAL A 315 -12.92 -3.46 -5.70
C VAL A 315 -11.74 -3.36 -4.73
N GLY A 316 -11.63 -2.22 -4.03
CA GLY A 316 -10.60 -2.01 -3.02
C GLY A 316 -10.68 -3.01 -1.87
N TYR A 317 -11.91 -3.39 -1.45
CA TYR A 317 -12.13 -4.40 -0.42
C TYR A 317 -11.61 -5.78 -0.88
N GLN A 318 -12.06 -6.26 -2.04
CA GLN A 318 -11.63 -7.56 -2.59
C GLN A 318 -10.11 -7.62 -2.78
N ASN A 319 -9.53 -6.50 -3.22
CA ASN A 319 -8.09 -6.42 -3.42
C ASN A 319 -7.32 -6.43 -2.09
N CYS A 320 -7.72 -5.60 -1.13
CA CYS A 320 -7.07 -5.49 0.19
C CYS A 320 -7.16 -6.80 0.98
N ASP A 321 -8.33 -7.44 0.98
CA ASP A 321 -8.59 -8.71 1.66
C ASP A 321 -7.66 -9.81 1.16
N PHE A 322 -7.46 -9.90 -0.16
CA PHE A 322 -6.62 -10.92 -0.78
C PHE A 322 -5.13 -10.66 -0.59
N ILE A 323 -4.65 -9.41 -0.82
CA ILE A 323 -3.21 -9.13 -0.79
C ILE A 323 -2.66 -8.86 0.62
N GLY A 324 -3.52 -8.71 1.65
CA GLY A 324 -3.12 -8.45 3.03
C GLY A 324 -2.58 -7.04 3.30
N TYR A 325 -2.48 -6.17 2.29
CA TYR A 325 -1.95 -4.81 2.44
C TYR A 325 -3.00 -3.81 2.91
N SER A 326 -2.55 -2.80 3.64
CA SER A 326 -3.42 -1.76 4.17
C SER A 326 -3.95 -0.86 3.05
N THR A 327 -5.24 -0.53 3.16
CA THR A 327 -5.95 0.27 2.15
C THR A 327 -5.89 1.76 2.47
N PRO A 328 -5.72 2.63 1.46
CA PRO A 328 -5.94 4.06 1.62
C PRO A 328 -7.42 4.47 1.47
N ILE A 329 -8.33 3.55 1.11
CA ILE A 329 -9.76 3.83 0.91
C ILE A 329 -10.47 3.78 2.25
N THR A 330 -11.01 4.91 2.69
CA THR A 330 -11.63 5.06 4.02
C THR A 330 -12.79 4.09 4.24
N GLU A 331 -13.70 3.96 3.27
CA GLU A 331 -14.85 3.05 3.37
C GLU A 331 -14.42 1.58 3.44
N VAL A 332 -13.38 1.18 2.71
CA VAL A 332 -12.83 -0.17 2.77
C VAL A 332 -12.34 -0.47 4.18
N TRP A 333 -11.54 0.43 4.79
CA TRP A 333 -11.08 0.26 6.15
C TRP A 333 -12.22 0.12 7.15
N GLU A 334 -13.30 0.88 6.98
CA GLU A 334 -14.49 0.78 7.84
C GLU A 334 -15.18 -0.59 7.76
N ARG A 335 -15.10 -1.26 6.62
CA ARG A 335 -15.74 -2.55 6.32
C ARG A 335 -14.89 -3.77 6.66
N LEU A 336 -13.55 -3.60 6.86
CA LEU A 336 -12.66 -4.71 7.20
C LEU A 336 -13.12 -5.42 8.48
N ASP A 337 -12.89 -6.71 8.53
CA ASP A 337 -13.09 -7.51 9.74
C ASP A 337 -12.19 -7.01 10.88
N ASP A 338 -12.66 -7.15 12.11
CA ASP A 338 -11.98 -6.64 13.31
C ASP A 338 -10.55 -7.19 13.44
N ASP A 339 -10.30 -8.43 13.02
CA ASP A 339 -8.99 -9.07 13.08
C ASP A 339 -7.96 -8.37 12.18
N LEU A 340 -8.35 -7.94 10.98
CA LEU A 340 -7.49 -7.17 10.08
C LEU A 340 -7.46 -5.69 10.47
N LYS A 341 -8.62 -5.09 10.74
CA LYS A 341 -8.77 -3.66 11.07
C LYS A 341 -7.95 -3.23 12.28
N TYR A 342 -7.82 -4.10 13.28
CA TYR A 342 -7.07 -3.85 14.50
C TYR A 342 -5.78 -4.68 14.58
N SER A 343 -5.36 -5.28 13.47
CA SER A 343 -4.07 -5.95 13.37
C SER A 343 -2.93 -4.95 13.60
N PRO A 344 -2.05 -5.17 14.58
CA PRO A 344 -0.88 -4.31 14.77
C PRO A 344 0.15 -4.46 13.64
N ILE A 345 -0.02 -5.43 12.76
CA ILE A 345 0.80 -5.67 11.58
C ILE A 345 0.31 -4.78 10.44
N ALA A 346 -0.97 -4.91 10.04
CA ALA A 346 -1.56 -4.10 8.98
C ALA A 346 -1.69 -2.61 9.38
N TYR A 347 -2.11 -2.35 10.62
CA TYR A 347 -2.36 -1.00 11.14
C TYR A 347 -1.56 -0.78 12.42
N PRO A 348 -0.25 -0.48 12.32
CA PRO A 348 0.65 -0.30 13.45
C PRO A 348 0.21 0.82 14.38
N SER A 349 0.58 0.72 15.66
CA SER A 349 0.28 1.73 16.66
C SER A 349 0.96 3.07 16.38
N ASP A 350 0.42 4.15 16.96
CA ASP A 350 1.04 5.48 16.91
C ASP A 350 2.51 5.47 17.39
N GLU A 351 2.88 4.58 18.30
CA GLU A 351 4.25 4.46 18.79
C GLU A 351 5.20 3.99 17.68
N VAL A 352 4.78 3.02 16.87
CA VAL A 352 5.53 2.53 15.69
C VAL A 352 5.56 3.61 14.62
N MET A 353 4.40 4.19 14.30
CA MET A 353 4.26 5.19 13.23
C MET A 353 5.04 6.47 13.51
N ASN A 354 5.17 6.89 14.78
CA ASN A 354 5.97 8.06 15.16
C ASN A 354 7.50 7.85 14.95
N LYS A 355 7.95 6.61 14.81
CA LYS A 355 9.35 6.26 14.51
C LYS A 355 9.56 5.85 13.05
N ALA A 356 8.46 5.72 12.30
CA ALA A 356 8.52 5.36 10.90
C ALA A 356 9.08 6.51 10.07
N GLU A 357 9.81 6.16 9.02
CA GLU A 357 10.31 7.09 8.03
C GLU A 357 9.86 6.67 6.63
N VAL A 358 9.62 7.65 5.76
CA VAL A 358 9.37 7.42 4.33
C VAL A 358 10.64 7.56 3.54
N PHE A 359 10.76 6.83 2.44
CA PHE A 359 11.82 7.06 1.48
C PHE A 359 11.63 8.40 0.76
N VAL A 360 12.72 9.11 0.53
CA VAL A 360 12.75 10.31 -0.30
C VAL A 360 13.57 10.07 -1.57
N THR A 361 13.33 10.87 -2.60
CA THR A 361 14.20 10.88 -3.77
C THR A 361 15.60 11.33 -3.38
N LEU A 362 16.60 10.48 -3.65
CA LEU A 362 17.99 10.77 -3.32
C LEU A 362 18.67 11.55 -4.44
N PRO A 363 19.72 12.35 -4.13
CA PRO A 363 20.64 12.88 -5.11
C PRO A 363 21.26 11.76 -5.98
N ASP A 364 21.55 12.09 -7.25
CA ASP A 364 22.02 11.09 -8.22
C ASP A 364 23.32 10.39 -7.81
N ASP A 365 24.25 11.10 -7.16
CA ASP A 365 25.53 10.58 -6.69
C ASP A 365 25.34 9.59 -5.54
N ILE A 366 24.43 9.88 -4.61
CA ILE A 366 24.09 8.97 -3.50
C ILE A 366 23.36 7.74 -4.03
N ASN A 367 22.38 7.96 -4.92
CA ASN A 367 21.59 6.87 -5.50
C ASN A 367 22.43 5.94 -6.39
N ALA A 368 23.50 6.44 -7.00
CA ALA A 368 24.40 5.64 -7.83
C ALA A 368 25.36 4.77 -7.00
N GLU A 369 25.65 5.13 -5.76
CA GLU A 369 26.50 4.36 -4.85
C GLU A 369 25.73 3.24 -4.15
N MET A 370 24.42 3.41 -3.97
CA MET A 370 23.53 2.43 -3.36
C MET A 370 23.20 1.27 -4.28
#